data_eaf833b1eef80080e712106f6f42fbde
#
_entry.id   eaf833b1eef80080e712106f6f42fbde
#
_cell.length_a   1.000
_cell.length_b   1.000
_cell.length_c   1.000
_cell.angle_alpha   90.00
_cell.angle_beta   90.00
_cell.angle_gamma   90.00
#
_symmetry.space_group_name_H-M   'P 1'
#
loop_
_entity.id
_entity.type
_entity.pdbx_description
1 polymer ?
#
loop_
_entity_poly.entity_id
_entity_poly.type
_entity_poly.pdbx_seq_one_letter_code
_entity_poly.pdbx_strand_id
1 'polypeptide(L)'
;ITARDLDLTFTTNDGPVHALKDVNLDINKGDFVSFIGPSGCGKTTFLRCIAGLETPTSGDISVNGLTPDQARQARAYGYVFQAAGLYPWRTIGGNIKLPLEIMGFDKAEQAERVKRVMDLVDLTGFDRKFPWQLSGGMQQRASIARALAFDADILLMDEPFGALDEIVRDHLNEQLLKLWARTEKTIAFVTHSIPEAVYLSTKIVVM
;
A
#
# COMPACT_ATOMS: atom_id res chain seq x y z
N ILE A 1 -10.10 7.44 7.55
CA ILE A 1 -10.53 6.04 7.68
C ILE A 1 -11.01 5.86 9.11
N THR A 2 -12.18 5.25 9.31
CA THR A 2 -12.72 4.94 10.64
C THR A 2 -13.08 3.47 10.72
N ALA A 3 -12.77 2.82 11.84
CA ALA A 3 -13.21 1.47 12.17
C ALA A 3 -13.89 1.49 13.56
N ARG A 4 -15.00 0.77 13.71
CA ARG A 4 -15.77 0.66 14.97
C ARG A 4 -16.18 -0.78 15.19
N ASP A 5 -15.84 -1.29 16.38
CA ASP A 5 -16.17 -2.64 16.85
C ASP A 5 -15.93 -3.72 15.78
N LEU A 6 -14.82 -3.57 15.03
CA LEU A 6 -14.55 -4.36 13.85
C LEU A 6 -14.01 -5.74 14.22
N ASP A 7 -14.76 -6.77 13.87
CA ASP A 7 -14.35 -8.17 14.02
C ASP A 7 -14.20 -8.85 12.66
N LEU A 8 -13.22 -9.73 12.56
CA LEU A 8 -13.10 -10.66 11.43
C LEU A 8 -12.69 -12.05 11.91
N THR A 9 -13.53 -13.03 11.59
CA THR A 9 -13.28 -14.43 11.89
C THR A 9 -13.33 -15.24 10.61
N PHE A 10 -12.24 -15.94 10.30
CA PHE A 10 -12.19 -16.91 9.21
C PHE A 10 -12.69 -18.28 9.67
N THR A 11 -13.54 -18.91 8.88
CA THR A 11 -13.93 -20.31 9.09
C THR A 11 -12.93 -21.21 8.38
N THR A 12 -12.20 -22.02 9.13
CA THR A 12 -11.23 -22.98 8.57
C THR A 12 -11.66 -24.41 8.90
N ASN A 13 -11.04 -25.40 8.26
CA ASN A 13 -11.31 -26.82 8.54
C ASN A 13 -10.99 -27.21 9.99
N ASP A 14 -10.05 -26.48 10.62
CA ASP A 14 -9.61 -26.71 12.00
C ASP A 14 -10.38 -25.85 13.02
N GLY A 15 -11.43 -25.14 12.57
CA GLY A 15 -12.28 -24.27 13.39
C GLY A 15 -12.14 -22.77 13.06
N PRO A 16 -12.85 -21.91 13.80
CA PRO A 16 -12.82 -20.47 13.58
C PRO A 16 -11.48 -19.85 14.02
N VAL A 17 -10.93 -18.98 13.19
CA VAL A 17 -9.72 -18.18 13.48
C VAL A 17 -10.11 -16.71 13.57
N HIS A 18 -10.02 -16.14 14.76
CA HIS A 18 -10.26 -14.70 14.99
C HIS A 18 -9.04 -13.91 14.53
N ALA A 19 -9.15 -13.27 13.38
CA ALA A 19 -8.06 -12.46 12.80
C ALA A 19 -8.08 -11.02 13.29
N LEU A 20 -9.27 -10.47 13.55
CA LEU A 20 -9.48 -9.14 14.15
C LEU A 20 -10.55 -9.27 15.23
N LYS A 21 -10.38 -8.53 16.34
CA LYS A 21 -11.34 -8.50 17.43
C LYS A 21 -11.44 -7.09 18.02
N ASP A 22 -12.65 -6.54 18.02
CA ASP A 22 -13.00 -5.25 18.64
C ASP A 22 -12.05 -4.10 18.23
N VAL A 23 -11.74 -4.01 16.93
CA VAL A 23 -10.83 -2.99 16.43
C VAL A 23 -11.56 -1.66 16.31
N ASN A 24 -11.11 -0.69 17.09
CA ASN A 24 -11.60 0.68 17.11
C ASN A 24 -10.44 1.62 16.75
N LEU A 25 -10.51 2.32 15.60
CA LEU A 25 -9.42 3.15 15.12
C LEU A 25 -9.90 4.29 14.23
N ASP A 26 -9.29 5.47 14.41
CA ASP A 26 -9.41 6.61 13.51
C ASP A 26 -8.04 6.93 12.88
N ILE A 27 -8.02 7.02 11.56
CA ILE A 27 -6.91 7.54 10.76
C ILE A 27 -7.42 8.80 10.07
N ASN A 28 -6.90 9.95 10.46
CA ASN A 28 -7.31 11.23 9.90
C ASN A 28 -6.67 11.45 8.52
N LYS A 29 -7.24 12.38 7.76
CA LYS A 29 -6.63 12.80 6.49
C LYS A 29 -5.24 13.38 6.79
N GLY A 30 -4.25 12.94 6.01
CA GLY A 30 -2.87 13.36 6.16
C GLY A 30 -2.08 12.60 7.23
N ASP A 31 -2.68 11.70 8.02
CA ASP A 31 -1.94 10.85 8.95
C ASP A 31 -1.05 9.86 8.21
N PHE A 32 0.16 9.64 8.74
CA PHE A 32 0.98 8.49 8.43
C PHE A 32 0.88 7.50 9.59
N VAL A 33 0.13 6.42 9.41
CA VAL A 33 -0.13 5.44 10.48
C VAL A 33 0.60 4.13 10.19
N SER A 34 1.52 3.73 11.07
CA SER A 34 2.17 2.42 11.01
C SER A 34 1.50 1.42 11.92
N PHE A 35 1.32 0.21 11.39
CA PHE A 35 0.84 -0.96 12.12
C PHE A 35 2.02 -1.89 12.38
N ILE A 36 2.31 -2.14 13.66
CA ILE A 36 3.38 -3.04 14.12
C ILE A 36 2.81 -4.14 15.00
N GLY A 37 3.50 -5.26 15.06
CA GLY A 37 3.12 -6.40 15.89
C GLY A 37 3.68 -7.71 15.32
N PRO A 38 3.51 -8.83 16.03
CA PRO A 38 4.00 -10.13 15.60
C PRO A 38 3.34 -10.59 14.30
N SER A 39 3.97 -11.56 13.62
CA SER A 39 3.35 -12.18 12.44
C SER A 39 2.04 -12.86 12.82
N GLY A 40 1.01 -12.69 11.97
CA GLY A 40 -0.31 -13.28 12.19
C GLY A 40 -1.24 -12.52 13.13
N CYS A 41 -0.86 -11.36 13.68
CA CYS A 41 -1.74 -10.57 14.57
C CYS A 41 -2.84 -9.76 13.86
N GLY A 42 -2.99 -9.87 12.54
CA GLY A 42 -4.10 -9.26 11.80
C GLY A 42 -3.79 -7.98 11.02
N LYS A 43 -2.55 -7.46 11.01
CA LYS A 43 -2.17 -6.20 10.32
C LYS A 43 -2.57 -6.19 8.85
N THR A 44 -2.12 -7.17 8.07
CA THR A 44 -2.49 -7.35 6.66
C THR A 44 -3.99 -7.53 6.49
N THR A 45 -4.63 -8.27 7.39
CA THR A 45 -6.09 -8.50 7.37
C THR A 45 -6.84 -7.18 7.56
N PHE A 46 -6.44 -6.35 8.51
CA PHE A 46 -7.04 -5.03 8.71
C PHE A 46 -6.84 -4.13 7.48
N LEU A 47 -5.63 -4.11 6.91
CA LEU A 47 -5.36 -3.36 5.68
C LEU A 47 -6.24 -3.82 4.51
N ARG A 48 -6.50 -5.12 4.39
CA ARG A 48 -7.42 -5.69 3.39
C ARG A 48 -8.88 -5.32 3.64
N CYS A 49 -9.31 -5.21 4.89
CA CYS A 49 -10.65 -4.70 5.20
C CYS A 49 -10.81 -3.24 4.75
N ILE A 50 -9.82 -2.38 5.00
CA ILE A 50 -9.81 -1.00 4.50
C ILE A 50 -9.93 -0.98 2.98
N ALA A 51 -9.24 -1.91 2.31
CA ALA A 51 -9.23 -2.01 0.85
C ALA A 51 -10.49 -2.67 0.24
N GLY A 52 -11.45 -3.14 1.04
CA GLY A 52 -12.60 -3.90 0.55
C GLY A 52 -12.19 -5.21 -0.16
N LEU A 53 -11.06 -5.81 0.27
CA LEU A 53 -10.58 -7.12 -0.19
C LEU A 53 -10.97 -8.23 0.77
N GLU A 54 -11.31 -7.89 2.01
CA GLU A 54 -11.88 -8.75 3.03
C GLU A 54 -13.10 -8.07 3.64
N THR A 55 -14.14 -8.87 3.92
CA THR A 55 -15.38 -8.36 4.53
C THR A 55 -15.38 -8.69 6.02
N PRO A 56 -15.48 -7.70 6.91
CA PRO A 56 -15.61 -7.96 8.35
C PRO A 56 -16.79 -8.86 8.69
N THR A 57 -16.66 -9.65 9.74
CA THR A 57 -17.76 -10.48 10.28
C THR A 57 -18.79 -9.63 10.99
N SER A 58 -18.35 -8.59 11.69
CA SER A 58 -19.18 -7.57 12.36
C SER A 58 -18.44 -6.25 12.51
N GLY A 59 -19.15 -5.22 12.95
CA GLY A 59 -18.64 -3.86 13.07
C GLY A 59 -18.66 -3.10 11.75
N ASP A 60 -18.18 -1.86 11.80
CA ASP A 60 -18.22 -0.93 10.68
C ASP A 60 -16.83 -0.43 10.30
N ILE A 61 -16.60 -0.24 9.01
CA ILE A 61 -15.43 0.43 8.47
C ILE A 61 -15.83 1.40 7.37
N SER A 62 -15.24 2.59 7.40
CA SER A 62 -15.50 3.66 6.44
C SER A 62 -14.19 4.28 5.93
N VAL A 63 -14.11 4.56 4.65
CA VAL A 63 -13.00 5.19 3.96
C VAL A 63 -13.50 6.46 3.27
N ASN A 64 -13.16 7.64 3.80
CA ASN A 64 -13.66 8.93 3.35
C ASN A 64 -15.21 9.01 3.30
N GLY A 65 -15.88 8.39 4.29
CA GLY A 65 -17.35 8.34 4.36
C GLY A 65 -18.00 7.31 3.41
N LEU A 66 -17.21 6.56 2.65
CA LEU A 66 -17.66 5.49 1.76
C LEU A 66 -17.45 4.12 2.42
N THR A 67 -18.23 3.12 2.00
CA THR A 67 -17.87 1.74 2.32
C THR A 67 -16.56 1.35 1.63
N PRO A 68 -15.80 0.35 2.14
CA PRO A 68 -14.57 -0.11 1.48
C PRO A 68 -14.75 -0.48 0.01
N ASP A 69 -15.87 -1.13 -0.34
CA ASP A 69 -16.20 -1.46 -1.73
C ASP A 69 -16.43 -0.23 -2.60
N GLN A 70 -17.16 0.76 -2.09
CA GLN A 70 -17.37 2.04 -2.79
C GLN A 70 -16.05 2.79 -2.97
N ALA A 71 -15.20 2.83 -1.94
CA ALA A 71 -13.88 3.46 -2.00
C ALA A 71 -12.97 2.77 -3.04
N ARG A 72 -13.02 1.43 -3.13
CA ARG A 72 -12.31 0.65 -4.14
C ARG A 72 -12.82 0.97 -5.56
N GLN A 73 -14.13 1.01 -5.77
CA GLN A 73 -14.73 1.38 -7.06
C GLN A 73 -14.40 2.81 -7.45
N ALA A 74 -14.37 3.73 -6.48
CA ALA A 74 -13.97 5.12 -6.67
C ALA A 74 -12.44 5.30 -6.84
N ARG A 75 -11.65 4.22 -6.71
CA ARG A 75 -10.17 4.26 -6.81
C ARG A 75 -9.53 5.23 -5.81
N ALA A 76 -10.09 5.29 -4.60
CA ALA A 76 -9.70 6.25 -3.57
C ALA A 76 -8.31 5.97 -2.97
N TYR A 77 -7.73 4.80 -3.22
CA TYR A 77 -6.44 4.40 -2.65
C TYR A 77 -5.54 3.67 -3.65
N GLY A 78 -4.22 3.81 -3.47
CA GLY A 78 -3.19 2.95 -4.06
C GLY A 78 -2.82 1.84 -3.07
N TYR A 79 -2.64 0.60 -3.55
CA TYR A 79 -2.26 -0.54 -2.72
C TYR A 79 -0.90 -1.10 -3.15
N VAL A 80 0.02 -1.23 -2.19
CA VAL A 80 1.30 -1.93 -2.34
C VAL A 80 1.23 -3.23 -1.54
N PHE A 81 1.25 -4.35 -2.25
CA PHE A 81 1.23 -5.68 -1.64
C PHE A 81 2.64 -6.09 -1.18
N GLN A 82 2.71 -7.01 -0.22
CA GLN A 82 3.95 -7.61 0.26
C GLN A 82 4.75 -8.25 -0.88
N ALA A 83 4.08 -8.99 -1.77
CA ALA A 83 4.68 -9.43 -3.04
C ALA A 83 4.49 -8.35 -4.11
N ALA A 84 5.51 -8.09 -4.93
CA ALA A 84 5.47 -7.04 -5.96
C ALA A 84 4.30 -7.18 -6.95
N GLY A 85 3.84 -8.41 -7.24
CA GLY A 85 2.66 -8.68 -8.06
C GLY A 85 2.70 -8.00 -9.43
N LEU A 86 3.88 -7.95 -10.05
CA LEU A 86 4.03 -7.40 -11.40
C LEU A 86 3.59 -8.43 -12.43
N TYR A 87 2.93 -7.96 -13.49
CA TYR A 87 2.55 -8.81 -14.61
C TYR A 87 3.79 -9.19 -15.43
N PRO A 88 4.15 -10.49 -15.50
CA PRO A 88 5.40 -10.91 -16.14
C PRO A 88 5.44 -10.64 -17.65
N TRP A 89 4.30 -10.56 -18.32
CA TRP A 89 4.18 -10.25 -19.75
C TRP A 89 4.21 -8.76 -20.09
N ARG A 90 4.27 -7.87 -19.07
CA ARG A 90 4.40 -6.42 -19.24
C ARG A 90 5.80 -5.97 -18.85
N THR A 91 6.30 -4.97 -19.54
CA THR A 91 7.52 -4.27 -19.10
C THR A 91 7.29 -3.55 -17.77
N ILE A 92 8.36 -3.09 -17.14
CA ILE A 92 8.27 -2.30 -15.88
C ILE A 92 7.44 -1.03 -16.10
N GLY A 93 7.76 -0.25 -17.12
CA GLY A 93 6.94 0.92 -17.49
C GLY A 93 5.49 0.55 -17.79
N GLY A 94 5.26 -0.60 -18.45
CA GLY A 94 3.92 -1.13 -18.73
C GLY A 94 3.15 -1.56 -17.47
N ASN A 95 3.83 -2.09 -16.46
CA ASN A 95 3.23 -2.41 -15.17
C ASN A 95 2.84 -1.14 -14.39
N ILE A 96 3.72 -0.14 -14.35
CA ILE A 96 3.47 1.14 -13.67
C ILE A 96 2.35 1.91 -14.38
N LYS A 97 2.31 1.85 -15.70
CA LYS A 97 1.30 2.54 -16.52
C LYS A 97 -0.11 1.93 -16.41
N LEU A 98 -0.23 0.65 -16.06
CA LEU A 98 -1.50 -0.08 -16.10
C LEU A 98 -2.67 0.61 -15.38
N PRO A 99 -2.55 1.09 -14.13
CA PRO A 99 -3.65 1.81 -13.50
C PRO A 99 -4.07 3.06 -14.26
N LEU A 100 -3.14 3.76 -14.89
CA LEU A 100 -3.43 4.95 -15.69
C LEU A 100 -4.20 4.59 -16.97
N GLU A 101 -3.87 3.47 -17.61
CA GLU A 101 -4.61 2.92 -18.77
C GLU A 101 -6.07 2.60 -18.37
N ILE A 102 -6.26 1.92 -17.24
CA ILE A 102 -7.60 1.55 -16.73
C ILE A 102 -8.41 2.78 -16.35
N MET A 103 -7.77 3.85 -15.88
CA MET A 103 -8.40 5.10 -15.49
C MET A 103 -8.67 6.04 -16.68
N GLY A 104 -8.18 5.71 -17.88
CA GLY A 104 -8.42 6.47 -19.08
C GLY A 104 -7.59 7.76 -19.23
N PHE A 105 -6.45 7.86 -18.54
CA PHE A 105 -5.51 8.98 -18.75
C PHE A 105 -5.00 9.00 -20.19
N ASP A 106 -4.76 10.18 -20.72
CA ASP A 106 -4.18 10.31 -22.06
C ASP A 106 -2.70 9.83 -22.10
N LYS A 107 -2.19 9.56 -23.31
CA LYS A 107 -0.86 8.96 -23.48
C LYS A 107 0.28 9.87 -22.99
N ALA A 108 0.14 11.18 -23.10
CA ALA A 108 1.15 12.14 -22.69
C ALA A 108 1.22 12.19 -21.16
N GLU A 109 0.07 12.28 -20.50
CA GLU A 109 -0.03 12.25 -19.04
C GLU A 109 0.44 10.90 -18.45
N GLN A 110 0.10 9.78 -19.10
CA GLN A 110 0.63 8.47 -18.70
C GLN A 110 2.16 8.45 -18.73
N ALA A 111 2.77 8.96 -19.79
CA ALA A 111 4.22 8.97 -19.95
C ALA A 111 4.91 9.85 -18.90
N GLU A 112 4.36 11.04 -18.62
CA GLU A 112 4.88 11.96 -17.62
C GLU A 112 4.80 11.36 -16.21
N ARG A 113 3.64 10.81 -15.83
CA ARG A 113 3.43 10.18 -14.53
C ARG A 113 4.33 8.97 -14.31
N VAL A 114 4.47 8.10 -15.31
CA VAL A 114 5.37 6.93 -15.25
C VAL A 114 6.81 7.38 -15.06
N LYS A 115 7.28 8.38 -15.83
CA LYS A 115 8.64 8.92 -15.68
C LYS A 115 8.86 9.45 -14.26
N ARG A 116 7.95 10.29 -13.75
CA ARG A 116 8.04 10.88 -12.42
C ARG A 116 8.16 9.83 -11.31
N VAL A 117 7.33 8.78 -11.35
CA VAL A 117 7.37 7.75 -10.30
C VAL A 117 8.55 6.79 -10.46
N MET A 118 9.03 6.56 -11.68
CA MET A 118 10.25 5.79 -11.90
C MET A 118 11.50 6.51 -11.37
N ASP A 119 11.57 7.81 -11.55
CA ASP A 119 12.64 8.65 -10.98
C ASP A 119 12.59 8.62 -9.44
N LEU A 120 11.38 8.66 -8.85
CA LEU A 120 11.18 8.63 -7.39
C LEU A 120 11.70 7.32 -6.75
N VAL A 121 11.61 6.20 -7.45
CA VAL A 121 12.02 4.88 -6.93
C VAL A 121 13.35 4.38 -7.52
N ASP A 122 14.14 5.24 -8.15
CA ASP A 122 15.44 4.93 -8.78
C ASP A 122 15.38 3.77 -9.80
N LEU A 123 14.38 3.80 -10.66
CA LEU A 123 14.21 2.84 -11.76
C LEU A 123 14.31 3.48 -13.14
N THR A 124 14.84 4.72 -13.23
CA THR A 124 15.08 5.40 -14.49
C THR A 124 15.93 4.55 -15.44
N GLY A 125 15.46 4.38 -16.68
CA GLY A 125 16.13 3.54 -17.70
C GLY A 125 15.75 2.06 -17.68
N PHE A 126 14.90 1.62 -16.72
CA PHE A 126 14.41 0.23 -16.68
C PHE A 126 12.99 0.08 -17.25
N ASP A 127 12.41 1.12 -17.83
CA ASP A 127 11.03 1.15 -18.35
C ASP A 127 10.72 0.04 -19.35
N ARG A 128 11.70 -0.35 -20.19
CA ARG A 128 11.59 -1.39 -21.22
C ARG A 128 11.96 -2.80 -20.74
N LYS A 129 12.47 -2.93 -19.51
CA LYS A 129 12.79 -4.23 -18.92
C LYS A 129 11.53 -4.96 -18.46
N PHE A 130 11.61 -6.28 -18.41
CA PHE A 130 10.56 -7.13 -17.87
C PHE A 130 10.86 -7.50 -16.41
N PRO A 131 9.85 -7.91 -15.60
CA PRO A 131 10.06 -8.25 -14.19
C PRO A 131 11.19 -9.25 -13.94
N TRP A 132 11.29 -10.30 -14.73
CA TRP A 132 12.35 -11.33 -14.58
C TRP A 132 13.78 -10.83 -14.83
N GLN A 133 13.95 -9.64 -15.38
CA GLN A 133 15.24 -9.00 -15.61
C GLN A 133 15.68 -8.13 -14.41
N LEU A 134 14.84 -8.00 -13.38
CA LEU A 134 15.06 -7.16 -12.22
C LEU A 134 15.23 -8.02 -10.97
N SER A 135 16.05 -7.53 -10.01
CA SER A 135 16.09 -8.11 -8.67
C SER A 135 14.74 -7.99 -7.94
N GLY A 136 14.51 -8.80 -6.92
CA GLY A 136 13.29 -8.72 -6.11
C GLY A 136 13.04 -7.32 -5.53
N GLY A 137 14.09 -6.67 -5.03
CA GLY A 137 14.01 -5.29 -4.54
C GLY A 137 13.63 -4.27 -5.63
N MET A 138 14.16 -4.41 -6.84
CA MET A 138 13.76 -3.56 -7.98
C MET A 138 12.30 -3.81 -8.38
N GLN A 139 11.84 -5.06 -8.33
CA GLN A 139 10.44 -5.38 -8.59
C GLN A 139 9.51 -4.76 -7.54
N GLN A 140 9.91 -4.77 -6.27
CA GLN A 140 9.16 -4.13 -5.19
C GLN A 140 9.08 -2.62 -5.38
N ARG A 141 10.19 -1.96 -5.76
CA ARG A 141 10.19 -0.54 -6.11
C ARG A 141 9.25 -0.22 -7.29
N ALA A 142 9.20 -1.08 -8.31
CA ALA A 142 8.25 -0.93 -9.41
C ALA A 142 6.78 -1.08 -8.96
N SER A 143 6.49 -1.96 -7.99
CA SER A 143 5.17 -2.09 -7.37
C SER A 143 4.77 -0.82 -6.62
N ILE A 144 5.69 -0.22 -5.87
CA ILE A 144 5.48 1.07 -5.19
C ILE A 144 5.20 2.18 -6.22
N ALA A 145 6.03 2.27 -7.27
CA ALA A 145 5.82 3.23 -8.36
C ALA A 145 4.44 3.07 -9.03
N ARG A 146 3.98 1.83 -9.23
CA ARG A 146 2.65 1.54 -9.78
C ARG A 146 1.53 2.09 -8.88
N ALA A 147 1.63 1.93 -7.56
CA ALA A 147 0.65 2.43 -6.61
C ALA A 147 0.65 3.97 -6.52
N LEU A 148 1.79 4.61 -6.78
CA LEU A 148 1.93 6.07 -6.76
C LEU A 148 1.54 6.75 -8.08
N ALA A 149 1.44 5.99 -9.19
CA ALA A 149 1.30 6.55 -10.53
C ALA A 149 0.02 7.37 -10.74
N PHE A 150 -1.10 6.96 -10.15
CA PHE A 150 -2.40 7.61 -10.34
C PHE A 150 -2.78 8.60 -9.25
N ASP A 151 -1.85 8.88 -8.32
CA ASP A 151 -1.92 9.98 -7.36
C ASP A 151 -3.12 9.92 -6.39
N ALA A 152 -3.49 8.70 -5.94
CA ALA A 152 -4.54 8.51 -4.95
C ALA A 152 -4.25 9.26 -3.63
N ASP A 153 -5.30 9.72 -2.94
CA ASP A 153 -5.19 10.42 -1.65
C ASP A 153 -4.77 9.50 -0.50
N ILE A 154 -5.03 8.20 -0.63
CA ILE A 154 -4.72 7.19 0.38
C ILE A 154 -3.73 6.17 -0.20
N LEU A 155 -2.73 5.78 0.58
CA LEU A 155 -1.81 4.70 0.27
C LEU A 155 -1.92 3.62 1.34
N LEU A 156 -2.20 2.40 0.90
CA LEU A 156 -2.21 1.20 1.73
C LEU A 156 -0.96 0.38 1.39
N MET A 157 -0.07 0.19 2.34
CA MET A 157 1.23 -0.43 2.11
C MET A 157 1.45 -1.61 3.06
N ASP A 158 1.52 -2.81 2.52
CA ASP A 158 1.68 -4.06 3.26
C ASP A 158 3.13 -4.54 3.17
N GLU A 159 3.92 -4.25 4.18
CA GLU A 159 5.36 -4.57 4.26
C GLU A 159 6.15 -4.20 3.00
N PRO A 160 6.01 -2.96 2.48
CA PRO A 160 6.52 -2.61 1.15
C PRO A 160 8.04 -2.71 1.03
N PHE A 161 8.76 -2.66 2.14
CA PHE A 161 10.23 -2.66 2.18
C PHE A 161 10.82 -3.94 2.78
N GLY A 162 9.99 -4.94 3.13
CA GLY A 162 10.42 -6.16 3.81
C GLY A 162 11.45 -7.00 3.04
N ALA A 163 11.41 -6.97 1.71
CA ALA A 163 12.33 -7.71 0.84
C ALA A 163 13.58 -6.91 0.39
N LEU A 164 13.77 -5.68 0.93
CA LEU A 164 14.87 -4.78 0.54
C LEU A 164 16.04 -4.87 1.50
N ASP A 165 17.25 -4.65 0.98
CA ASP A 165 18.42 -4.41 1.82
C ASP A 165 18.30 -3.08 2.59
N GLU A 166 19.08 -2.94 3.67
CA GLU A 166 18.97 -1.83 4.61
C GLU A 166 19.21 -0.46 3.93
N ILE A 167 20.23 -0.37 3.08
CA ILE A 167 20.60 0.90 2.40
C ILE A 167 19.46 1.35 1.47
N VAL A 168 18.91 0.44 0.68
CA VAL A 168 17.79 0.75 -0.24
C VAL A 168 16.54 1.07 0.56
N ARG A 169 16.30 0.37 1.66
CA ARG A 169 15.16 0.63 2.56
C ARG A 169 15.22 2.03 3.15
N ASP A 170 16.36 2.43 3.71
CA ASP A 170 16.55 3.76 4.29
C ASP A 170 16.34 4.85 3.25
N HIS A 171 16.89 4.67 2.05
CA HIS A 171 16.67 5.61 0.96
C HIS A 171 15.19 5.75 0.59
N LEU A 172 14.47 4.63 0.47
CA LEU A 172 13.04 4.66 0.14
C LEU A 172 12.17 5.19 1.28
N ASN A 173 12.54 4.96 2.53
CA ASN A 173 11.91 5.58 3.69
C ASN A 173 12.02 7.10 3.62
N GLU A 174 13.21 7.63 3.29
CA GLU A 174 13.42 9.07 3.11
C GLU A 174 12.60 9.64 1.95
N GLN A 175 12.54 8.94 0.81
CA GLN A 175 11.74 9.37 -0.34
C GLN A 175 10.24 9.34 -0.03
N LEU A 176 9.76 8.31 0.68
CA LEU A 176 8.36 8.21 1.08
C LEU A 176 7.98 9.32 2.06
N LEU A 177 8.86 9.63 3.02
CA LEU A 177 8.65 10.73 3.97
C LEU A 177 8.60 12.09 3.26
N LYS A 178 9.52 12.35 2.30
CA LYS A 178 9.51 13.57 1.47
C LYS A 178 8.23 13.66 0.63
N LEU A 179 7.78 12.54 0.04
CA LEU A 179 6.54 12.49 -0.69
C LEU A 179 5.35 12.84 0.22
N TRP A 180 5.27 12.20 1.38
CA TRP A 180 4.19 12.44 2.35
C TRP A 180 4.17 13.90 2.82
N ALA A 181 5.32 14.46 3.21
CA ALA A 181 5.43 15.84 3.68
C ALA A 181 5.00 16.89 2.61
N ARG A 182 5.11 16.54 1.32
CA ARG A 182 4.71 17.43 0.21
C ARG A 182 3.27 17.28 -0.22
N THR A 183 2.67 16.11 0.00
CA THR A 183 1.35 15.76 -0.56
C THR A 183 0.27 15.59 0.49
N GLU A 184 0.67 15.46 1.77
CA GLU A 184 -0.23 15.20 2.90
C GLU A 184 -1.19 14.02 2.66
N LYS A 185 -0.72 13.00 1.91
CA LYS A 185 -1.51 11.79 1.67
C LYS A 185 -1.71 11.04 2.97
N THR A 186 -2.84 10.38 3.10
CA THR A 186 -3.09 9.45 4.20
C THR A 186 -2.39 8.13 3.91
N ILE A 187 -1.55 7.66 4.81
CA ILE A 187 -0.79 6.42 4.63
C ILE A 187 -1.10 5.43 5.75
N ALA A 188 -1.52 4.23 5.40
CA ALA A 188 -1.61 3.07 6.28
C ALA A 188 -0.50 2.09 5.91
N PHE A 189 0.46 1.91 6.81
CA PHE A 189 1.73 1.24 6.54
C PHE A 189 1.95 0.07 7.50
N VAL A 190 2.03 -1.13 6.99
CA VAL A 190 2.36 -2.32 7.78
C VAL A 190 3.85 -2.56 7.72
N THR A 191 4.49 -2.71 8.88
CA THR A 191 5.92 -3.06 8.97
C THR A 191 6.22 -3.91 10.18
N HIS A 192 7.30 -4.67 10.13
CA HIS A 192 7.91 -5.37 11.26
C HIS A 192 9.07 -4.57 11.89
N SER A 193 9.51 -3.49 11.25
CA SER A 193 10.61 -2.67 11.71
C SER A 193 10.12 -1.54 12.62
N ILE A 194 10.46 -1.64 13.91
CA ILE A 194 10.16 -0.56 14.88
C ILE A 194 10.87 0.75 14.50
N PRO A 195 12.18 0.75 14.13
CA PRO A 195 12.84 1.97 13.67
C PRO A 195 12.13 2.65 12.49
N GLU A 196 11.66 1.87 11.52
CA GLU A 196 10.92 2.36 10.36
C GLU A 196 9.58 3.00 10.77
N ALA A 197 8.81 2.34 11.64
CA ALA A 197 7.55 2.88 12.16
C ALA A 197 7.77 4.20 12.91
N VAL A 198 8.81 4.28 13.75
CA VAL A 198 9.14 5.50 14.51
C VAL A 198 9.60 6.64 13.58
N TYR A 199 10.37 6.30 12.54
CA TYR A 199 10.89 7.30 11.61
C TYR A 199 9.82 7.92 10.71
N LEU A 200 8.86 7.11 10.25
CA LEU A 200 7.87 7.51 9.23
C LEU A 200 6.58 8.08 9.81
N SER A 201 6.16 7.67 11.02
CA SER A 201 4.74 7.76 11.39
C SER A 201 4.39 8.92 12.29
N THR A 202 3.20 9.48 12.07
CA THR A 202 2.53 10.38 13.03
C THR A 202 1.82 9.60 14.13
N LYS A 203 1.43 8.35 13.84
CA LYS A 203 0.75 7.45 14.77
C LYS A 203 1.23 6.01 14.56
N ILE A 204 1.46 5.30 15.64
CA ILE A 204 1.80 3.87 15.63
C ILE A 204 0.68 3.09 16.32
N VAL A 205 0.19 2.07 15.65
CA VAL A 205 -0.80 1.12 16.17
C VAL A 205 -0.08 -0.21 16.42
N VAL A 206 -0.17 -0.68 17.66
CA VAL A 206 0.38 -1.99 18.06
C VAL A 206 -0.76 -3.00 18.09
N MET A 207 -0.62 -4.11 17.37
CA MET A 207 -1.62 -5.17 17.25
C MET A 207 -1.12 -6.48 17.85
#